data_f55c9d23a38802a88f1d9667101a47d1
#
_entry.id   f55c9d23a38802a88f1d9667101a47d1
#
_cell.length_a   1.000
_cell.length_b   1.000
_cell.length_c   1.000
_cell.angle_alpha   90.00
_cell.angle_beta   90.00
_cell.angle_gamma   90.00
#
_symmetry.space_group_name_H-M   'P 1'
#
loop_
_entity.id
_entity.type
_entity.pdbx_description
1 polymer ?
#
loop_
_entity_poly.entity_id
_entity_poly.type
_entity_poly.pdbx_seq_one_letter_code
_entity_poly.pdbx_strand_id
1 'polypeptide(L)'
;MSLWPEIRAQLNGLKYSPAGVMIAVDGTAYPGAPVPPSPLLNDGTGFWSGFASGVCGGVTNVQDGLWECVEIGYPAATYPMWPSIQIGIANLVAAIQAYPVGTPMILSGYSQGAIVTDQVWTQYCLPEGGVLHDRYVNGDFLRIYNFGDPFRCPGVAYGNTLLWGQSVPGDKDGQTTGGIGGALDLTYAQTNVLSSDGKPVVMSFDNPGDLYGSAPCGAEPWVALPNVESVEYIFFKIVMYGQASDYLDLAELVFKPIGDIEAAINAGTFFAEGTASPHYQYYDAMLAAISDALAVGNALPHQSGT
;
A
#
# COMPACT_ATOMS: atom_id res chain seq x y z
N MET A 1 -13.68 46.83 -10.29
CA MET A 1 -13.40 46.11 -9.03
C MET A 1 -13.86 44.67 -9.21
N SER A 2 -12.97 43.73 -9.04
CA SER A 2 -13.29 42.30 -9.25
C SER A 2 -13.93 41.75 -7.98
N LEU A 3 -15.15 41.24 -8.05
CA LEU A 3 -15.89 40.56 -6.97
C LEU A 3 -15.33 39.16 -6.63
N TRP A 4 -14.35 38.68 -7.39
CA TRP A 4 -13.78 37.37 -7.24
C TRP A 4 -13.09 37.04 -5.89
N PRO A 5 -12.38 37.97 -5.24
CA PRO A 5 -11.77 37.70 -3.93
C PRO A 5 -12.81 37.48 -2.81
N GLU A 6 -13.94 38.26 -2.86
CA GLU A 6 -14.99 38.14 -1.85
C GLU A 6 -15.85 36.87 -2.05
N ILE A 7 -16.11 36.50 -3.31
CA ILE A 7 -16.80 35.24 -3.64
C ILE A 7 -15.93 34.05 -3.25
N ARG A 8 -14.61 34.09 -3.49
CA ARG A 8 -13.69 33.06 -3.04
C ARG A 8 -13.61 32.95 -1.50
N ALA A 9 -13.61 34.07 -0.79
CA ALA A 9 -13.62 34.07 0.67
C ALA A 9 -14.94 33.52 1.24
N GLN A 10 -16.07 33.79 0.58
CA GLN A 10 -17.36 33.22 0.93
C GLN A 10 -17.49 31.74 0.56
N LEU A 11 -16.95 31.29 -0.56
CA LEU A 11 -16.89 29.89 -0.94
C LEU A 11 -15.92 29.07 -0.04
N ASN A 12 -14.81 29.68 0.36
CA ASN A 12 -13.90 29.08 1.36
C ASN A 12 -14.49 29.07 2.79
N GLY A 13 -15.50 29.91 3.07
CA GLY A 13 -16.27 29.90 4.32
C GLY A 13 -17.36 28.82 4.37
N LEU A 14 -17.78 28.29 3.22
CA LEU A 14 -18.57 27.08 3.08
C LEU A 14 -17.61 25.88 3.08
N LYS A 15 -16.89 25.66 4.20
CA LYS A 15 -16.12 24.42 4.39
C LYS A 15 -17.12 23.26 4.37
N TYR A 16 -17.21 22.58 3.22
CA TYR A 16 -17.71 21.22 3.22
C TYR A 16 -16.82 20.44 4.19
N SER A 17 -17.42 19.86 5.22
CA SER A 17 -16.68 18.90 6.02
C SER A 17 -16.25 17.77 5.09
N PRO A 18 -14.98 17.36 5.06
CA PRO A 18 -14.55 16.25 4.25
C PRO A 18 -15.42 15.02 4.47
N ALA A 19 -15.60 14.20 3.44
CA ALA A 19 -16.32 12.94 3.53
C ALA A 19 -15.66 11.97 4.52
N GLY A 20 -14.34 12.10 4.68
CA GLY A 20 -13.52 11.33 5.58
C GLY A 20 -12.03 11.71 5.40
N VAL A 21 -11.15 10.81 5.81
CA VAL A 21 -9.70 11.00 5.73
C VAL A 21 -9.06 9.97 4.79
N MET A 22 -8.13 10.44 3.96
CA MET A 22 -7.21 9.59 3.21
C MET A 22 -5.82 9.69 3.81
N ILE A 23 -5.21 8.54 4.15
CA ILE A 23 -3.89 8.49 4.75
C ILE A 23 -2.96 7.73 3.83
N ALA A 24 -1.90 8.39 3.35
CA ALA A 24 -0.92 7.85 2.42
C ALA A 24 0.39 7.49 3.12
N VAL A 25 0.96 6.34 2.74
CA VAL A 25 2.25 5.83 3.21
C VAL A 25 3.07 5.43 1.98
N ASP A 26 3.99 6.29 1.57
CA ASP A 26 4.84 6.00 0.41
C ASP A 26 5.97 5.02 0.73
N GLY A 27 6.58 4.51 -0.32
CA GLY A 27 7.60 3.46 -0.25
C GLY A 27 8.99 3.94 0.09
N THR A 28 9.96 3.04 -0.12
CA THR A 28 11.38 3.31 0.09
C THR A 28 11.83 4.54 -0.67
N ALA A 29 12.45 5.48 0.04
CA ALA A 29 13.03 6.67 -0.59
C ALA A 29 14.15 6.26 -1.55
N TYR A 30 14.06 6.66 -2.83
CA TYR A 30 15.18 6.50 -3.75
C TYR A 30 16.32 7.45 -3.34
N PRO A 31 17.59 7.14 -3.69
CA PRO A 31 18.70 7.99 -3.34
C PRO A 31 18.48 9.44 -3.81
N GLY A 32 18.48 10.39 -2.86
CA GLY A 32 18.22 11.80 -3.12
C GLY A 32 16.78 12.27 -2.89
N ALA A 33 15.85 11.39 -2.55
CA ALA A 33 14.54 11.84 -2.08
C ALA A 33 14.69 12.61 -0.75
N PRO A 34 14.00 13.74 -0.59
CA PRO A 34 14.00 14.44 0.69
C PRO A 34 13.39 13.54 1.76
N VAL A 35 14.09 13.35 2.87
CA VAL A 35 13.52 12.69 4.06
C VAL A 35 12.43 13.61 4.60
N PRO A 36 11.19 13.13 4.78
CA PRO A 36 10.13 13.94 5.35
C PRO A 36 10.57 14.50 6.71
N PRO A 37 10.47 15.81 6.94
CA PRO A 37 10.97 16.44 8.18
C PRO A 37 10.07 16.19 9.40
N SER A 38 8.91 15.60 9.24
CA SER A 38 7.92 15.38 10.31
C SER A 38 7.21 14.04 10.13
N PRO A 39 6.86 13.35 11.23
CA PRO A 39 6.06 12.13 11.16
C PRO A 39 4.61 12.34 10.67
N LEU A 40 4.11 13.56 10.72
CA LEU A 40 2.78 13.92 10.22
C LEU A 40 2.93 15.22 9.40
N LEU A 41 3.05 15.07 8.08
CA LEU A 41 3.08 16.21 7.18
C LEU A 41 1.67 16.43 6.62
N ASN A 42 1.02 17.45 7.12
CA ASN A 42 -0.19 18.02 6.52
C ASN A 42 0.11 19.46 6.09
N ASP A 43 1.20 19.65 5.33
CA ASP A 43 1.59 20.96 4.81
C ASP A 43 1.32 21.15 3.32
N GLY A 44 0.76 20.13 2.67
CA GLY A 44 0.42 20.15 1.25
C GLY A 44 1.62 20.07 0.30
N THR A 45 2.84 19.86 0.81
CA THR A 45 4.07 19.87 -0.02
C THR A 45 4.61 18.48 -0.34
N GLY A 46 4.15 17.43 0.35
CA GLY A 46 4.67 16.06 0.24
C GLY A 46 3.94 15.15 -0.76
N PHE A 47 2.79 15.54 -1.25
CA PHE A 47 1.82 14.67 -1.96
C PHE A 47 2.21 14.19 -3.37
N TRP A 48 3.44 14.37 -3.81
CA TRP A 48 3.79 14.10 -5.21
C TRP A 48 4.97 13.13 -5.39
N SER A 49 5.46 12.52 -4.32
CA SER A 49 6.68 11.73 -4.38
C SER A 49 6.46 10.24 -4.64
N GLY A 50 5.25 9.71 -4.47
CA GLY A 50 4.95 8.29 -4.67
C GLY A 50 3.53 8.03 -5.19
N PHE A 51 3.19 6.75 -5.38
CA PHE A 51 1.86 6.38 -5.86
C PHE A 51 0.80 6.52 -4.78
N ALA A 52 1.14 6.25 -3.53
CA ALA A 52 0.22 6.35 -2.40
C ALA A 52 -0.21 7.80 -2.18
N SER A 53 0.73 8.73 -2.04
CA SER A 53 0.44 10.16 -1.94
C SER A 53 -0.12 10.74 -3.23
N GLY A 54 0.23 10.16 -4.38
CA GLY A 54 -0.32 10.52 -5.68
C GLY A 54 -1.84 10.32 -5.77
N VAL A 55 -2.41 9.33 -5.05
CA VAL A 55 -3.88 9.16 -4.97
C VAL A 55 -4.51 10.36 -4.24
N CYS A 56 -3.98 10.74 -3.08
CA CYS A 56 -4.43 11.94 -2.35
C CYS A 56 -4.37 13.20 -3.22
N GLY A 57 -3.20 13.45 -3.82
CA GLY A 57 -2.99 14.59 -4.69
C GLY A 57 -3.94 14.62 -5.89
N GLY A 58 -4.16 13.48 -6.52
CA GLY A 58 -5.08 13.33 -7.64
C GLY A 58 -6.52 13.64 -7.25
N VAL A 59 -6.99 13.10 -6.12
CA VAL A 59 -8.34 13.40 -5.61
C VAL A 59 -8.50 14.88 -5.29
N THR A 60 -7.52 15.49 -4.59
CA THR A 60 -7.53 16.92 -4.26
C THR A 60 -7.57 17.79 -5.50
N ASN A 61 -6.84 17.40 -6.57
CA ASN A 61 -6.86 18.14 -7.83
C ASN A 61 -8.19 18.08 -8.57
N VAL A 62 -8.91 16.95 -8.46
CA VAL A 62 -10.22 16.78 -9.12
C VAL A 62 -11.32 17.39 -8.28
N GLN A 63 -11.32 17.16 -6.97
CA GLN A 63 -12.37 17.61 -6.05
C GLN A 63 -11.76 17.97 -4.69
N ASP A 64 -11.26 19.21 -4.60
CA ASP A 64 -10.69 19.75 -3.36
C ASP A 64 -11.71 19.69 -2.20
N GLY A 65 -11.24 19.25 -1.05
CA GLY A 65 -12.04 19.13 0.18
C GLY A 65 -12.98 17.94 0.25
N LEU A 66 -13.02 17.04 -0.76
CA LEU A 66 -13.77 15.78 -0.65
C LEU A 66 -13.21 14.88 0.44
N TRP A 67 -11.89 14.76 0.50
CA TRP A 67 -11.16 14.02 1.52
C TRP A 67 -10.15 14.93 2.23
N GLU A 68 -9.99 14.75 3.53
CA GLU A 68 -8.81 15.27 4.21
C GLU A 68 -7.64 14.32 3.90
N CYS A 69 -6.55 14.87 3.34
CA CYS A 69 -5.38 14.09 2.96
C CYS A 69 -4.25 14.24 3.98
N VAL A 70 -3.70 13.11 4.42
CA VAL A 70 -2.59 13.03 5.39
C VAL A 70 -1.52 12.11 4.83
N GLU A 71 -0.26 12.52 4.91
CA GLU A 71 0.89 11.70 4.54
C GLU A 71 1.65 11.26 5.80
N ILE A 72 2.04 9.99 5.85
CA ILE A 72 2.80 9.44 6.98
C ILE A 72 4.30 9.54 6.71
N GLY A 73 4.96 10.40 7.47
CA GLY A 73 6.43 10.46 7.49
C GLY A 73 7.02 9.30 8.31
N TYR A 74 8.00 8.61 7.73
CA TYR A 74 8.82 7.60 8.40
C TYR A 74 10.15 7.50 7.65
N PRO A 75 11.21 6.84 8.19
CA PRO A 75 12.53 6.83 7.54
C PRO A 75 12.55 6.23 6.12
N ALA A 76 11.62 5.34 5.79
CA ALA A 76 11.54 4.62 4.51
C ALA A 76 12.90 4.04 4.06
N ALA A 77 13.66 3.51 5.04
CA ALA A 77 15.03 3.05 4.85
C ALA A 77 15.08 1.81 3.97
N THR A 78 16.06 1.78 3.05
CA THR A 78 16.26 0.65 2.14
C THR A 78 16.78 -0.58 2.88
N TYR A 79 17.59 -0.39 3.94
CA TYR A 79 18.26 -1.49 4.63
C TYR A 79 18.73 -1.09 6.04
N PRO A 80 18.50 -1.90 7.07
CA PRO A 80 17.43 -2.89 7.11
C PRO A 80 16.07 -2.19 7.12
N MET A 81 15.07 -2.74 6.44
CA MET A 81 13.75 -2.09 6.29
C MET A 81 12.91 -2.18 7.56
N TRP A 82 12.99 -3.29 8.30
CA TRP A 82 12.06 -3.58 9.39
C TRP A 82 11.98 -2.51 10.48
N PRO A 83 13.10 -1.96 10.99
CA PRO A 83 13.04 -0.86 11.96
C PRO A 83 12.32 0.38 11.43
N SER A 84 12.50 0.67 10.13
CA SER A 84 11.81 1.77 9.45
C SER A 84 10.30 1.52 9.35
N ILE A 85 9.91 0.31 8.95
CA ILE A 85 8.51 -0.13 8.88
C ILE A 85 7.83 -0.01 10.24
N GLN A 86 8.48 -0.43 11.33
CA GLN A 86 7.93 -0.31 12.67
C GLN A 86 7.61 1.14 13.05
N ILE A 87 8.44 2.10 12.64
CA ILE A 87 8.16 3.54 12.83
C ILE A 87 6.95 3.95 11.99
N GLY A 88 6.88 3.52 10.73
CA GLY A 88 5.73 3.77 9.85
C GLY A 88 4.43 3.24 10.44
N ILE A 89 4.44 2.01 10.97
CA ILE A 89 3.29 1.38 11.66
C ILE A 89 2.84 2.25 12.85
N ALA A 90 3.77 2.62 13.73
CA ALA A 90 3.45 3.42 14.91
C ALA A 90 2.85 4.79 14.52
N ASN A 91 3.41 5.44 13.50
CA ASN A 91 2.94 6.73 13.02
C ASN A 91 1.56 6.62 12.34
N LEU A 92 1.32 5.56 11.54
CA LEU A 92 0.02 5.32 10.90
C LEU A 92 -1.06 5.01 11.95
N VAL A 93 -0.77 4.17 12.94
CA VAL A 93 -1.71 3.90 14.06
C VAL A 93 -2.06 5.19 14.80
N ALA A 94 -1.05 6.02 15.13
CA ALA A 94 -1.27 7.29 15.81
C ALA A 94 -2.12 8.27 14.95
N ALA A 95 -1.85 8.34 13.65
CA ALA A 95 -2.62 9.17 12.72
C ALA A 95 -4.09 8.74 12.66
N ILE A 96 -4.36 7.43 12.55
CA ILE A 96 -5.71 6.89 12.56
C ILE A 96 -6.42 7.20 13.89
N GLN A 97 -5.74 7.04 15.02
CA GLN A 97 -6.30 7.31 16.35
C GLN A 97 -6.62 8.79 16.60
N ALA A 98 -6.00 9.71 15.86
CA ALA A 98 -6.28 11.15 15.98
C ALA A 98 -7.71 11.52 15.55
N TYR A 99 -8.37 10.67 14.77
CA TYR A 99 -9.76 10.87 14.34
C TYR A 99 -10.74 10.11 15.25
N PRO A 100 -11.98 10.58 15.42
CA PRO A 100 -13.00 9.82 16.16
C PRO A 100 -13.42 8.54 15.43
N VAL A 101 -13.85 7.50 16.15
CA VAL A 101 -14.49 6.32 15.56
C VAL A 101 -15.75 6.79 14.81
N GLY A 102 -16.01 6.21 13.65
CA GLY A 102 -17.06 6.63 12.72
C GLY A 102 -16.57 7.59 11.63
N THR A 103 -15.26 7.98 11.64
CA THR A 103 -14.67 8.72 10.53
C THR A 103 -14.37 7.76 9.39
N PRO A 104 -14.97 7.92 8.19
CA PRO A 104 -14.64 7.11 7.02
C PRO A 104 -13.17 7.27 6.63
N MET A 105 -12.51 6.16 6.32
CA MET A 105 -11.07 6.15 6.04
C MET A 105 -10.73 5.41 4.77
N ILE A 106 -9.78 5.98 4.02
CA ILE A 106 -9.03 5.31 2.97
C ILE A 106 -7.56 5.33 3.35
N LEU A 107 -6.91 4.17 3.33
CA LEU A 107 -5.46 4.07 3.43
C LEU A 107 -4.88 3.86 2.04
N SER A 108 -3.67 4.33 1.80
CA SER A 108 -2.94 4.07 0.57
C SER A 108 -1.49 3.76 0.89
N GLY A 109 -0.97 2.64 0.40
CA GLY A 109 0.40 2.19 0.61
C GLY A 109 1.11 1.94 -0.72
N TYR A 110 2.43 2.22 -0.78
CA TYR A 110 3.25 1.86 -1.92
C TYR A 110 4.52 1.15 -1.45
N SER A 111 4.82 -0.04 -2.02
CA SER A 111 6.05 -0.76 -1.72
C SER A 111 6.22 -1.00 -0.22
N GLN A 112 7.27 -0.48 0.42
CA GLN A 112 7.46 -0.52 1.88
C GLN A 112 6.25 0.08 2.65
N GLY A 113 5.59 1.10 2.09
CA GLY A 113 4.38 1.68 2.67
C GLY A 113 3.18 0.74 2.61
N ALA A 114 3.10 -0.15 1.61
CA ALA A 114 2.09 -1.19 1.56
C ALA A 114 2.29 -2.21 2.70
N ILE A 115 3.54 -2.57 3.02
CA ILE A 115 3.83 -3.39 4.22
C ILE A 115 3.31 -2.70 5.49
N VAL A 116 3.49 -1.38 5.60
CA VAL A 116 3.00 -0.63 6.77
C VAL A 116 1.48 -0.71 6.88
N THR A 117 0.74 -0.48 5.79
CA THR A 117 -0.72 -0.56 5.79
C THR A 117 -1.22 -1.96 6.09
N ASP A 118 -0.59 -3.01 5.54
CA ASP A 118 -0.95 -4.41 5.78
C ASP A 118 -0.69 -4.84 7.23
N GLN A 119 0.43 -4.40 7.80
CA GLN A 119 0.73 -4.68 9.21
C GLN A 119 -0.26 -3.98 10.14
N VAL A 120 -0.65 -2.74 9.83
CA VAL A 120 -1.70 -2.05 10.60
C VAL A 120 -3.03 -2.78 10.46
N TRP A 121 -3.41 -3.19 9.26
CA TRP A 121 -4.63 -3.94 9.00
C TRP A 121 -4.67 -5.25 9.79
N THR A 122 -3.61 -6.06 9.68
CA THR A 122 -3.57 -7.41 10.25
C THR A 122 -3.33 -7.46 11.75
N GLN A 123 -2.57 -6.52 12.30
CA GLN A 123 -2.18 -6.56 13.72
C GLN A 123 -3.02 -5.64 14.61
N TYR A 124 -3.60 -4.57 14.06
CA TYR A 124 -4.28 -3.55 14.87
C TYR A 124 -5.76 -3.40 14.54
N CYS A 125 -6.19 -3.71 13.29
CA CYS A 125 -7.60 -3.59 12.89
C CYS A 125 -8.37 -4.92 13.04
N LEU A 126 -7.88 -6.01 12.46
CA LEU A 126 -8.60 -7.28 12.43
C LEU A 126 -8.72 -7.98 13.79
N PRO A 127 -7.66 -8.08 14.61
CA PRO A 127 -7.75 -8.78 15.90
C PRO A 127 -8.66 -8.05 16.89
N GLU A 128 -9.49 -8.81 17.63
CA GLU A 128 -10.39 -8.27 18.68
C GLU A 128 -9.68 -7.45 19.75
N GLY A 129 -8.40 -7.72 20.02
CA GLY A 129 -7.57 -6.95 20.96
C GLY A 129 -6.81 -5.79 20.33
N GLY A 130 -6.97 -5.57 19.03
CA GLY A 130 -6.28 -4.50 18.29
C GLY A 130 -6.82 -3.12 18.66
N VAL A 131 -5.93 -2.13 18.82
CA VAL A 131 -6.31 -0.76 19.22
C VAL A 131 -7.16 -0.02 18.18
N LEU A 132 -7.30 -0.57 16.97
CA LEU A 132 -8.13 -0.04 15.88
C LEU A 132 -9.31 -0.98 15.56
N HIS A 133 -9.53 -2.03 16.36
CA HIS A 133 -10.57 -3.03 16.09
C HIS A 133 -11.98 -2.43 16.07
N ASP A 134 -12.29 -1.52 16.97
CA ASP A 134 -13.59 -0.85 17.01
C ASP A 134 -13.90 -0.12 15.71
N ARG A 135 -12.90 0.45 15.04
CA ARG A 135 -13.05 1.10 13.73
C ARG A 135 -13.33 0.10 12.62
N TYR A 136 -12.65 -1.05 12.66
CA TYR A 136 -12.92 -2.13 11.73
C TYR A 136 -14.36 -2.64 11.89
N VAL A 137 -14.80 -2.90 13.11
CA VAL A 137 -16.17 -3.36 13.38
C VAL A 137 -17.21 -2.29 12.99
N ASN A 138 -16.89 -1.01 13.18
CA ASN A 138 -17.75 0.09 12.77
C ASN A 138 -17.80 0.30 11.25
N GLY A 139 -16.91 -0.31 10.48
CA GLY A 139 -16.84 -0.16 9.03
C GLY A 139 -16.20 1.16 8.58
N ASP A 140 -15.32 1.76 9.39
CA ASP A 140 -14.63 3.01 9.07
C ASP A 140 -13.70 2.86 7.86
N PHE A 141 -13.06 1.68 7.70
CA PHE A 141 -12.13 1.42 6.60
C PHE A 141 -12.89 1.06 5.32
N LEU A 142 -12.86 1.95 4.35
CA LEU A 142 -13.55 1.77 3.06
C LEU A 142 -12.64 1.15 2.02
N ARG A 143 -11.36 1.57 1.98
CA ARG A 143 -10.34 1.06 1.06
C ARG A 143 -8.96 1.09 1.71
N ILE A 144 -8.13 0.15 1.28
CA ILE A 144 -6.69 0.13 1.47
C ILE A 144 -6.10 -0.10 0.08
N TYR A 145 -5.65 0.96 -0.60
CA TYR A 145 -5.01 0.86 -1.91
C TYR A 145 -3.52 0.57 -1.73
N ASN A 146 -3.07 -0.61 -2.08
CA ASN A 146 -1.67 -1.00 -2.03
C ASN A 146 -1.09 -1.17 -3.43
N PHE A 147 0.03 -0.53 -3.72
CA PHE A 147 0.72 -0.59 -4.99
C PHE A 147 2.06 -1.30 -4.83
N GLY A 148 2.35 -2.30 -5.70
CA GLY A 148 3.56 -3.11 -5.59
C GLY A 148 3.72 -3.72 -4.21
N ASP A 149 2.67 -4.37 -3.76
CA ASP A 149 2.44 -4.82 -2.39
C ASP A 149 3.27 -6.08 -2.07
N PRO A 150 4.32 -5.97 -1.23
CA PRO A 150 5.18 -7.11 -0.91
C PRO A 150 4.51 -8.19 -0.06
N PHE A 151 3.33 -7.90 0.53
CA PHE A 151 2.56 -8.85 1.34
C PHE A 151 1.22 -9.20 0.71
N ARG A 152 1.08 -8.96 -0.58
CA ARG A 152 -0.12 -9.29 -1.34
C ARG A 152 -0.53 -10.75 -1.18
N CYS A 153 -1.81 -10.99 -0.93
CA CYS A 153 -2.37 -12.34 -0.88
C CYS A 153 -2.09 -13.11 -2.18
N PRO A 154 -1.51 -14.32 -2.11
CA PRO A 154 -1.33 -15.16 -3.29
C PRO A 154 -2.62 -15.35 -4.09
N GLY A 155 -2.55 -15.16 -5.42
CA GLY A 155 -3.67 -15.32 -6.34
C GLY A 155 -4.74 -14.22 -6.29
N VAL A 156 -4.55 -13.15 -5.51
CA VAL A 156 -5.54 -12.09 -5.34
C VAL A 156 -4.90 -10.71 -5.49
N ALA A 157 -5.47 -9.86 -6.35
CA ALA A 157 -5.12 -8.44 -6.49
C ALA A 157 -6.39 -7.65 -6.86
N TYR A 158 -7.24 -7.37 -5.87
CA TYR A 158 -8.54 -6.76 -6.13
C TYR A 158 -8.46 -5.38 -6.77
N GLY A 159 -7.39 -4.61 -6.54
CA GLY A 159 -7.16 -3.33 -7.21
C GLY A 159 -7.10 -3.48 -8.74
N ASN A 160 -6.53 -4.57 -9.23
CA ASN A 160 -6.43 -4.84 -10.65
C ASN A 160 -7.80 -5.02 -11.33
N THR A 161 -8.87 -5.34 -10.58
CA THR A 161 -10.22 -5.41 -11.12
C THR A 161 -10.70 -4.06 -11.65
N LEU A 162 -10.21 -2.97 -11.10
CA LEU A 162 -10.53 -1.61 -11.56
C LEU A 162 -9.86 -1.28 -12.90
N LEU A 163 -8.75 -1.97 -13.22
CA LEU A 163 -8.00 -1.78 -14.46
C LEU A 163 -8.42 -2.76 -15.55
N TRP A 164 -8.51 -4.04 -15.20
CA TRP A 164 -8.59 -5.13 -16.18
C TRP A 164 -9.86 -5.97 -16.04
N GLY A 165 -10.73 -5.68 -15.07
CA GLY A 165 -11.93 -6.45 -14.80
C GLY A 165 -11.66 -7.84 -14.20
N GLN A 166 -10.41 -8.16 -13.87
CA GLN A 166 -9.97 -9.42 -13.25
C GLN A 166 -8.91 -9.15 -12.20
N SER A 167 -8.86 -9.96 -11.16
CA SER A 167 -8.03 -9.68 -10.00
C SER A 167 -6.58 -10.17 -10.15
N VAL A 168 -6.28 -11.16 -10.94
CA VAL A 168 -4.97 -11.81 -10.94
C VAL A 168 -4.02 -11.08 -11.87
N PRO A 169 -2.90 -10.53 -11.38
CA PRO A 169 -1.82 -10.08 -12.25
C PRO A 169 -1.17 -11.32 -12.85
N GLY A 170 -0.97 -11.29 -14.16
CA GLY A 170 -0.48 -12.36 -14.99
C GLY A 170 0.31 -13.45 -14.32
N ASP A 171 -0.37 -14.57 -14.02
CA ASP A 171 0.31 -15.80 -13.70
C ASP A 171 1.15 -16.18 -14.90
N LYS A 172 2.44 -16.31 -14.66
CA LYS A 172 3.38 -16.72 -15.70
C LYS A 172 3.49 -18.24 -15.65
N ASP A 173 3.21 -18.90 -16.76
CA ASP A 173 3.39 -20.34 -16.94
C ASP A 173 2.60 -21.24 -15.95
N GLY A 174 1.41 -20.80 -15.52
CA GLY A 174 0.55 -21.56 -14.61
C GLY A 174 1.00 -21.51 -13.15
N GLN A 175 1.93 -20.62 -12.82
CA GLN A 175 2.30 -20.33 -11.42
C GLN A 175 1.45 -19.20 -10.88
N THR A 176 0.89 -19.40 -9.70
CA THR A 176 0.23 -18.32 -8.95
C THR A 176 1.27 -17.34 -8.45
N THR A 177 0.99 -16.04 -8.54
CA THR A 177 1.82 -14.99 -7.98
C THR A 177 1.23 -14.44 -6.68
N GLY A 178 2.10 -13.97 -5.80
CA GLY A 178 1.77 -13.33 -4.53
C GLY A 178 2.77 -12.25 -4.19
N GLY A 179 2.71 -11.74 -2.97
CA GLY A 179 3.77 -10.91 -2.44
C GLY A 179 5.07 -11.68 -2.27
N ILE A 180 6.19 -10.97 -2.22
CA ILE A 180 7.51 -11.55 -1.95
C ILE A 180 7.67 -11.97 -0.47
N GLY A 181 6.75 -11.53 0.39
CA GLY A 181 6.78 -11.78 1.84
C GLY A 181 6.56 -13.25 2.23
N GLY A 182 6.09 -14.09 1.33
CA GLY A 182 5.91 -15.52 1.55
C GLY A 182 4.96 -15.82 2.72
N ALA A 183 5.48 -16.33 3.84
CA ALA A 183 4.66 -16.60 5.02
C ALA A 183 4.09 -15.35 5.71
N LEU A 184 4.53 -14.17 5.32
CA LEU A 184 4.03 -12.88 5.83
C LEU A 184 2.94 -12.29 4.93
N ASP A 185 2.67 -12.90 3.77
CA ASP A 185 1.63 -12.45 2.87
C ASP A 185 0.25 -12.50 3.54
N LEU A 186 -0.59 -11.59 3.14
CA LEU A 186 -1.99 -11.58 3.56
C LEU A 186 -2.66 -12.91 3.21
N THR A 187 -3.44 -13.42 4.12
CA THR A 187 -4.32 -14.57 3.84
C THR A 187 -5.56 -14.12 3.07
N TYR A 188 -6.20 -15.06 2.39
CA TYR A 188 -7.46 -14.79 1.68
C TYR A 188 -8.53 -14.21 2.60
N ALA A 189 -8.62 -14.69 3.84
CA ALA A 189 -9.59 -14.19 4.82
C ALA A 189 -9.32 -12.72 5.22
N GLN A 190 -8.06 -12.32 5.32
CA GLN A 190 -7.66 -10.94 5.64
C GLN A 190 -7.89 -10.00 4.46
N THR A 191 -7.75 -10.49 3.24
CA THR A 191 -7.90 -9.71 2.00
C THR A 191 -9.37 -9.59 1.57
N ASN A 192 -10.19 -10.65 1.79
CA ASN A 192 -11.57 -10.71 1.31
C ASN A 192 -12.58 -10.09 2.29
N VAL A 193 -12.14 -9.14 3.11
CA VAL A 193 -13.04 -8.35 3.95
C VAL A 193 -13.73 -7.29 3.09
N LEU A 194 -15.05 -7.22 3.19
CA LEU A 194 -15.85 -6.28 2.40
C LEU A 194 -16.19 -5.03 3.22
N SER A 195 -16.11 -3.88 2.57
CA SER A 195 -16.61 -2.62 3.10
C SER A 195 -18.14 -2.51 2.94
N SER A 196 -18.73 -1.44 3.45
CA SER A 196 -20.18 -1.19 3.44
C SER A 196 -20.79 -1.12 2.04
N ASP A 197 -20.01 -0.84 1.00
CA ASP A 197 -20.46 -0.84 -0.40
C ASP A 197 -20.33 -2.21 -1.09
N GLY A 198 -19.94 -3.25 -0.34
CA GLY A 198 -19.80 -4.62 -0.83
C GLY A 198 -18.54 -4.89 -1.64
N LYS A 199 -17.60 -3.93 -1.73
CA LYS A 199 -16.30 -4.13 -2.36
C LYS A 199 -15.23 -4.52 -1.33
N PRO A 200 -14.16 -5.21 -1.74
CA PRO A 200 -13.05 -5.49 -0.84
C PRO A 200 -12.43 -4.22 -0.23
N VAL A 201 -12.08 -4.29 1.05
CA VAL A 201 -11.34 -3.21 1.72
C VAL A 201 -9.92 -3.16 1.20
N VAL A 202 -9.24 -4.31 1.12
CA VAL A 202 -7.87 -4.39 0.60
C VAL A 202 -7.88 -4.50 -0.92
N MET A 203 -7.33 -3.49 -1.56
CA MET A 203 -7.28 -3.30 -3.02
C MET A 203 -5.82 -3.23 -3.46
N SER A 204 -5.13 -4.37 -3.47
CA SER A 204 -3.75 -4.44 -3.98
C SER A 204 -3.73 -4.31 -5.50
N PHE A 205 -2.84 -3.45 -6.01
CA PHE A 205 -2.51 -3.27 -7.41
C PHE A 205 -1.11 -3.82 -7.66
N ASP A 206 -1.00 -4.77 -8.57
CA ASP A 206 0.28 -5.38 -8.87
C ASP A 206 0.47 -5.59 -10.37
N ASN A 207 1.67 -5.25 -10.84
CA ASN A 207 2.05 -5.41 -12.22
C ASN A 207 2.69 -6.79 -12.46
N PRO A 208 2.40 -7.44 -13.59
CA PRO A 208 3.16 -8.62 -14.01
C PRO A 208 4.66 -8.30 -14.07
N GLY A 209 5.47 -9.13 -13.42
CA GLY A 209 6.92 -8.95 -13.37
C GLY A 209 7.41 -8.00 -12.26
N ASP A 210 6.53 -7.42 -11.46
CA ASP A 210 6.94 -6.76 -10.22
C ASP A 210 7.37 -7.82 -9.19
N LEU A 211 8.67 -7.88 -8.91
CA LEU A 211 9.23 -8.86 -7.99
C LEU A 211 8.63 -8.77 -6.58
N TYR A 212 8.23 -7.59 -6.13
CA TYR A 212 7.69 -7.41 -4.79
C TYR A 212 6.24 -7.87 -4.67
N GLY A 213 5.41 -7.52 -5.63
CA GLY A 213 3.97 -7.80 -5.59
C GLY A 213 3.54 -9.01 -6.42
N SER A 214 4.37 -9.50 -7.33
CA SER A 214 4.05 -10.59 -8.25
C SER A 214 5.12 -11.69 -8.25
N ALA A 215 5.64 -12.03 -7.05
CA ALA A 215 6.56 -13.14 -6.88
C ALA A 215 5.86 -14.48 -7.08
N PRO A 216 6.52 -15.49 -7.69
CA PRO A 216 5.96 -16.83 -7.78
C PRO A 216 5.73 -17.46 -6.40
N CYS A 217 4.54 -17.97 -6.11
CA CYS A 217 4.19 -18.55 -4.82
C CYS A 217 3.63 -19.98 -4.90
N GLY A 218 3.81 -20.68 -6.01
CA GLY A 218 3.39 -22.07 -6.18
C GLY A 218 1.94 -22.25 -6.66
N ALA A 219 1.48 -23.51 -6.75
CA ALA A 219 0.22 -23.88 -7.42
C ALA A 219 -1.02 -23.67 -6.54
N GLU A 220 -0.87 -23.51 -5.24
CA GLU A 220 -1.98 -23.33 -4.30
C GLU A 220 -1.99 -21.87 -3.85
N PRO A 221 -2.93 -21.04 -4.35
CA PRO A 221 -3.13 -19.71 -3.81
C PRO A 221 -3.44 -19.82 -2.31
N TRP A 222 -2.99 -18.88 -1.48
CA TRP A 222 -3.19 -18.81 -0.01
C TRP A 222 -2.57 -19.92 0.84
N VAL A 223 -1.85 -20.86 0.29
CA VAL A 223 -1.02 -21.76 1.07
C VAL A 223 0.43 -21.29 0.96
N ALA A 224 0.92 -20.61 1.98
CA ALA A 224 2.36 -20.40 2.15
C ALA A 224 3.04 -21.76 2.00
N LEU A 225 3.99 -21.88 1.06
CA LEU A 225 4.77 -23.12 0.91
C LEU A 225 5.57 -23.33 2.21
N PRO A 226 5.22 -24.27 3.07
CA PRO A 226 5.72 -24.28 4.45
C PRO A 226 7.21 -24.60 4.55
N ASN A 227 7.89 -24.97 3.46
CA ASN A 227 9.26 -25.45 3.52
C ASN A 227 10.15 -25.09 2.31
N VAL A 228 9.70 -24.27 1.37
CA VAL A 228 10.52 -23.86 0.23
C VAL A 228 10.59 -22.35 0.22
N GLU A 229 11.65 -21.80 0.82
CA GLU A 229 11.97 -20.39 0.67
C GLU A 229 12.47 -20.19 -0.76
N SER A 230 11.75 -19.36 -1.53
CA SER A 230 12.24 -18.92 -2.84
C SER A 230 13.48 -18.06 -2.68
N VAL A 231 14.28 -17.95 -3.74
CA VAL A 231 15.46 -17.05 -3.74
C VAL A 231 15.04 -15.62 -3.50
N GLU A 232 13.91 -15.22 -4.06
CA GLU A 232 13.29 -13.91 -3.90
C GLU A 232 12.95 -13.64 -2.44
N TYR A 233 12.33 -14.60 -1.75
CA TYR A 233 11.98 -14.49 -0.34
C TYR A 233 13.21 -14.40 0.56
N ILE A 234 14.26 -15.19 0.31
CA ILE A 234 15.51 -15.09 1.07
C ILE A 234 16.15 -13.72 0.89
N PHE A 235 16.19 -13.22 -0.35
CA PHE A 235 16.69 -11.89 -0.63
C PHE A 235 15.86 -10.82 0.09
N PHE A 236 14.55 -10.95 0.08
CA PHE A 236 13.65 -10.07 0.81
C PHE A 236 13.93 -10.09 2.32
N LYS A 237 14.12 -11.27 2.94
CA LYS A 237 14.48 -11.38 4.36
C LYS A 237 15.79 -10.66 4.70
N ILE A 238 16.81 -10.76 3.84
CA ILE A 238 18.07 -10.04 4.01
C ILE A 238 17.81 -8.53 4.05
N VAL A 239 17.06 -8.02 3.09
CA VAL A 239 16.73 -6.59 2.99
C VAL A 239 15.89 -6.14 4.18
N MET A 240 14.93 -6.95 4.61
CA MET A 240 14.04 -6.65 5.73
C MET A 240 14.77 -6.59 7.07
N TYR A 241 15.53 -7.63 7.39
CA TYR A 241 16.03 -7.84 8.76
C TYR A 241 17.53 -7.59 8.93
N GLY A 242 18.31 -7.67 7.87
CA GLY A 242 19.76 -7.44 7.91
C GLY A 242 20.52 -8.44 8.76
N GLN A 243 20.02 -9.67 8.93
CA GLN A 243 20.65 -10.65 9.80
C GLN A 243 21.78 -11.39 9.07
N ALA A 244 22.91 -11.61 9.77
CA ALA A 244 24.06 -12.29 9.20
C ALA A 244 23.79 -13.75 8.80
N SER A 245 22.83 -14.44 9.46
CA SER A 245 22.37 -15.77 9.09
C SER A 245 21.80 -15.81 7.66
N ASP A 246 21.12 -14.74 7.25
CA ASP A 246 20.48 -14.66 5.94
C ASP A 246 21.50 -14.57 4.80
N TYR A 247 22.72 -14.02 5.08
CA TYR A 247 23.83 -14.04 4.11
C TYR A 247 24.43 -15.44 3.93
N LEU A 248 24.37 -16.29 4.97
CA LEU A 248 24.80 -17.69 4.85
C LEU A 248 23.81 -18.48 3.99
N ASP A 249 22.50 -18.22 4.17
CA ASP A 249 21.44 -18.81 3.35
C ASP A 249 21.60 -18.42 1.88
N LEU A 250 21.95 -17.16 1.59
CA LEU A 250 22.28 -16.71 0.23
C LEU A 250 23.52 -17.40 -0.34
N ALA A 251 24.55 -17.61 0.47
CA ALA A 251 25.77 -18.33 0.04
C ALA A 251 25.48 -19.80 -0.27
N GLU A 252 24.60 -20.45 0.50
CA GLU A 252 24.16 -21.83 0.23
C GLU A 252 23.32 -21.92 -1.06
N LEU A 253 22.53 -20.90 -1.39
CA LEU A 253 21.76 -20.81 -2.61
C LEU A 253 22.61 -20.77 -3.89
N VAL A 254 23.77 -20.10 -3.87
CA VAL A 254 24.71 -20.05 -5.00
C VAL A 254 25.22 -21.44 -5.40
N PHE A 255 25.06 -22.44 -4.52
CA PHE A 255 25.44 -23.84 -4.80
C PHE A 255 24.25 -24.74 -5.16
N LYS A 256 23.00 -24.19 -5.30
CA LYS A 256 21.81 -24.95 -5.71
C LYS A 256 21.65 -25.07 -7.23
N PRO A 257 20.71 -25.92 -7.74
CA PRO A 257 20.53 -26.19 -9.16
C PRO A 257 20.22 -24.95 -10.01
N ILE A 258 20.46 -25.06 -11.32
CA ILE A 258 20.43 -23.98 -12.33
C ILE A 258 19.20 -23.06 -12.29
N GLY A 259 18.01 -23.57 -11.88
CA GLY A 259 16.79 -22.75 -11.76
C GLY A 259 16.86 -21.65 -10.68
N ASP A 260 17.57 -21.91 -9.59
CA ASP A 260 17.73 -20.93 -8.50
C ASP A 260 18.72 -19.81 -8.88
N ILE A 261 19.64 -20.09 -9.81
CA ILE A 261 20.58 -19.09 -10.37
C ILE A 261 19.81 -18.12 -11.29
N GLU A 262 18.83 -18.64 -12.07
CA GLU A 262 18.01 -17.81 -12.93
C GLU A 262 17.15 -16.83 -12.13
N ALA A 263 16.55 -17.29 -11.03
CA ALA A 263 15.79 -16.44 -10.11
C ALA A 263 16.67 -15.35 -9.47
N ALA A 264 17.91 -15.69 -9.05
CA ALA A 264 18.86 -14.72 -8.52
C ALA A 264 19.31 -13.70 -9.56
N ILE A 265 19.49 -14.11 -10.81
CA ILE A 265 19.80 -13.22 -11.95
C ILE A 265 18.63 -12.30 -12.22
N ASN A 266 17.41 -12.83 -12.22
CA ASN A 266 16.19 -12.05 -12.45
C ASN A 266 15.99 -11.02 -11.35
N ALA A 267 16.19 -11.38 -10.06
CA ALA A 267 16.18 -10.44 -8.95
C ALA A 267 17.25 -9.35 -9.11
N GLY A 268 18.47 -9.73 -9.47
CA GLY A 268 19.56 -8.77 -9.72
C GLY A 268 19.25 -7.83 -10.89
N THR A 269 18.63 -8.33 -11.95
CA THR A 269 18.20 -7.54 -13.11
C THR A 269 17.10 -6.57 -12.73
N PHE A 270 16.10 -7.03 -11.97
CA PHE A 270 15.00 -6.19 -11.46
C PHE A 270 15.53 -4.95 -10.69
N PHE A 271 16.50 -5.14 -9.81
CA PHE A 271 17.13 -4.02 -9.09
C PHE A 271 17.98 -3.11 -9.99
N ALA A 272 18.51 -3.64 -11.09
CA ALA A 272 19.32 -2.89 -12.04
C ALA A 272 18.49 -2.05 -13.04
N GLU A 273 17.23 -2.42 -13.27
CA GLU A 273 16.34 -1.74 -14.23
C GLU A 273 15.93 -0.32 -13.79
N GLY A 274 16.09 0.00 -12.52
CA GLY A 274 15.74 1.32 -11.98
C GLY A 274 14.29 1.69 -12.25
N THR A 275 14.03 2.89 -12.77
CA THR A 275 12.66 3.39 -13.04
C THR A 275 11.94 2.66 -14.18
N ALA A 276 12.60 1.81 -14.96
CA ALA A 276 11.98 0.96 -15.99
C ALA A 276 11.37 -0.31 -15.40
N SER A 277 11.73 -0.67 -14.16
CA SER A 277 11.16 -1.83 -13.47
C SER A 277 9.64 -1.73 -13.35
N PRO A 278 8.90 -2.84 -13.50
CA PRO A 278 7.46 -2.90 -13.28
C PRO A 278 7.02 -2.33 -11.92
N HIS A 279 7.89 -2.38 -10.92
CA HIS A 279 7.65 -1.80 -9.59
C HIS A 279 7.44 -0.28 -9.60
N TYR A 280 7.92 0.43 -10.61
CA TYR A 280 7.74 1.88 -10.77
C TYR A 280 6.68 2.25 -11.84
N GLN A 281 5.82 1.31 -12.25
CA GLN A 281 4.88 1.46 -13.37
C GLN A 281 3.42 1.41 -12.91
N TYR A 282 3.08 2.09 -11.80
CA TYR A 282 1.72 2.06 -11.22
C TYR A 282 0.87 3.30 -11.55
N TYR A 283 1.21 4.05 -12.61
CA TYR A 283 0.48 5.28 -12.92
C TYR A 283 -1.01 5.04 -13.25
N ASP A 284 -1.32 4.05 -14.09
CA ASP A 284 -2.71 3.72 -14.44
C ASP A 284 -3.49 3.17 -13.22
N ALA A 285 -2.82 2.39 -12.38
CA ALA A 285 -3.38 1.91 -11.12
C ALA A 285 -3.72 3.07 -10.16
N MET A 286 -2.83 4.05 -10.05
CA MET A 286 -3.08 5.27 -9.29
C MET A 286 -4.29 6.04 -9.82
N LEU A 287 -4.44 6.19 -11.14
CA LEU A 287 -5.62 6.82 -11.74
C LEU A 287 -6.91 6.05 -11.44
N ALA A 288 -6.87 4.72 -11.47
CA ALA A 288 -8.01 3.88 -11.12
C ALA A 288 -8.39 4.04 -9.63
N ALA A 289 -7.40 4.07 -8.73
CA ALA A 289 -7.62 4.32 -7.30
C ALA A 289 -8.21 5.72 -7.04
N ILE A 290 -7.72 6.76 -7.74
CA ILE A 290 -8.29 8.12 -7.69
C ILE A 290 -9.78 8.09 -8.08
N SER A 291 -10.11 7.42 -9.18
CA SER A 291 -11.48 7.31 -9.66
C SER A 291 -12.41 6.59 -8.66
N ASP A 292 -11.95 5.48 -8.06
CA ASP A 292 -12.71 4.75 -7.03
C ASP A 292 -12.85 5.60 -5.75
N ALA A 293 -11.78 6.27 -5.30
CA ALA A 293 -11.81 7.14 -4.12
C ALA A 293 -12.79 8.32 -4.28
N LEU A 294 -12.87 8.92 -5.47
CA LEU A 294 -13.86 9.96 -5.78
C LEU A 294 -15.26 9.38 -5.73
N ALA A 295 -15.50 8.19 -6.31
CA ALA A 295 -16.79 7.53 -6.30
C ALA A 295 -17.24 7.19 -4.88
N VAL A 296 -16.34 6.63 -4.06
CA VAL A 296 -16.57 6.30 -2.65
C VAL A 296 -16.93 7.56 -1.86
N GLY A 297 -16.11 8.62 -1.95
CA GLY A 297 -16.34 9.86 -1.21
C GLY A 297 -17.67 10.55 -1.57
N ASN A 298 -18.02 10.57 -2.87
CA ASN A 298 -19.26 11.15 -3.33
C ASN A 298 -20.51 10.33 -2.96
N ALA A 299 -20.37 9.04 -2.64
CA ALA A 299 -21.45 8.18 -2.18
C ALA A 299 -21.70 8.29 -0.67
N LEU A 300 -20.77 8.85 0.10
CA LEU A 300 -20.96 9.05 1.53
C LEU A 300 -21.96 10.17 1.81
N PRO A 301 -22.77 10.04 2.89
CA PRO A 301 -23.65 11.11 3.30
C PRO A 301 -22.79 12.35 3.67
N HIS A 302 -22.92 13.41 2.89
CA HIS A 302 -22.28 14.69 3.22
C HIS A 302 -22.83 15.17 4.56
N GLN A 303 -21.97 15.35 5.54
CA GLN A 303 -22.37 16.03 6.76
C GLN A 303 -22.67 17.48 6.36
N SER A 304 -23.95 17.79 6.22
CA SER A 304 -24.39 19.17 6.10
C SER A 304 -23.95 19.90 7.36
N GLY A 305 -22.94 20.79 7.22
CA GLY A 305 -22.46 21.60 8.33
C GLY A 305 -23.66 22.32 8.98
N THR A 306 -23.89 21.97 10.23
CA THR A 306 -24.85 22.69 11.10
C THR A 306 -24.16 23.94 11.66
#